data_e6dddf062bbb94b1a4d41b39691cb9c3
#
_entry.id   e6dddf062bbb94b1a4d41b39691cb9c3
#
_cell.length_a   1.000
_cell.length_b   1.000
_cell.length_c   1.000
_cell.angle_alpha   90.00
_cell.angle_beta   90.00
_cell.angle_gamma   90.00
#
_symmetry.space_group_name_H-M   'P 1'
#
loop_
_entity.id
_entity.type
_entity.pdbx_description
1 polymer ?
#
loop_
_entity_poly.entity_id
_entity_poly.type
_entity_poly.pdbx_seq_one_letter_code
_entity_poly.pdbx_strand_id
1 'polypeptide(L)'
;MKVKELTVEYGNRTIIENLSMQAEFGEIIGFVAPNGTGKTTFFNAISGLIPKKNGNISLNKIDYNSRGATYLKELFFLESSKNLYDYLTPKEHLEYIKAAWKSNSDIEHIFEQLKMKEYQNRTIKKLSLGMKQHVLLAMYLASDATILLLDEPFNG
;
A
#
# COMPACT_ATOMS: atom_id res chain seq x y z
N MET A 1 6.68 8.11 9.83
CA MET A 1 7.06 8.50 8.45
C MET A 1 7.43 9.98 8.42
N LYS A 2 8.47 10.34 7.67
CA LYS A 2 8.85 11.76 7.48
C LYS A 2 9.19 12.02 6.01
N VAL A 3 8.58 13.05 5.45
CA VAL A 3 8.81 13.53 4.08
C VAL A 3 9.25 14.98 4.17
N LYS A 4 10.33 15.36 3.49
CA LYS A 4 10.85 16.72 3.45
C LYS A 4 11.09 17.16 2.01
N GLU A 5 10.48 18.29 1.63
CA GLU A 5 10.72 18.99 0.36
C GLU A 5 10.59 18.08 -0.86
N LEU A 6 9.64 17.14 -0.81
CA LEU A 6 9.41 16.15 -1.89
C LEU A 6 8.91 16.87 -3.14
N THR A 7 9.64 16.66 -4.25
CA THR A 7 9.24 17.10 -5.58
C THR A 7 9.22 15.89 -6.52
N VAL A 8 8.10 15.70 -7.22
CA VAL A 8 7.89 14.63 -8.19
C VAL A 8 7.44 15.21 -9.53
N GLU A 9 8.07 14.76 -10.61
CA GLU A 9 7.77 15.19 -11.98
C GLU A 9 7.43 14.00 -12.87
N TYR A 10 6.54 14.24 -13.82
CA TYR A 10 6.28 13.38 -14.97
C TYR A 10 6.65 14.14 -16.25
N GLY A 11 7.73 13.72 -16.91
CA GLY A 11 8.30 14.48 -18.01
C GLY A 11 8.65 15.89 -17.58
N ASN A 12 8.08 16.90 -18.22
CA ASN A 12 8.30 18.31 -17.92
C ASN A 12 7.25 18.91 -16.97
N ARG A 13 6.35 18.09 -16.40
CA ARG A 13 5.28 18.57 -15.53
C ARG A 13 5.56 18.21 -14.09
N THR A 14 5.67 19.21 -13.21
CA THR A 14 5.70 19.00 -11.76
C THR A 14 4.31 18.63 -11.26
N ILE A 15 4.19 17.48 -10.60
CA ILE A 15 2.95 16.97 -10.01
C ILE A 15 2.91 17.25 -8.51
N ILE A 16 4.05 17.10 -7.85
CA ILE A 16 4.20 17.42 -6.42
C ILE A 16 5.38 18.37 -6.32
N GLU A 17 5.18 19.50 -5.64
CA GLU A 17 6.19 20.52 -5.47
C GLU A 17 6.42 20.80 -3.97
N ASN A 18 7.66 20.57 -3.52
CA ASN A 18 8.15 20.92 -2.20
C ASN A 18 7.27 20.47 -1.02
N LEU A 19 6.66 19.27 -1.13
CA LEU A 19 5.76 18.74 -0.12
C LEU A 19 6.56 18.24 1.09
N SER A 20 6.17 18.72 2.28
CA SER A 20 6.72 18.24 3.54
C SER A 20 5.62 17.81 4.48
N MET A 21 5.78 16.64 5.10
CA MET A 21 4.85 16.12 6.08
C MET A 21 5.53 15.14 7.03
N GLN A 22 4.88 14.89 8.15
CA GLN A 22 5.28 13.90 9.13
C GLN A 22 4.06 13.12 9.60
N ALA A 23 4.22 11.82 9.83
CA ALA A 23 3.23 10.95 10.44
C ALA A 23 3.90 10.18 11.59
N GLU A 24 3.28 10.21 12.75
CA GLU A 24 3.74 9.47 13.93
C GLU A 24 3.12 8.07 13.98
N PHE A 25 3.62 7.25 14.88
CA PHE A 25 3.06 5.90 15.08
C PHE A 25 1.64 5.99 15.66
N GLY A 26 0.72 5.20 15.08
CA GLY A 26 -0.69 5.17 15.49
C GLY A 26 -1.56 6.28 14.89
N GLU A 27 -1.02 7.17 14.08
CA GLU A 27 -1.80 8.20 13.39
C GLU A 27 -2.48 7.67 12.12
N ILE A 28 -3.69 8.17 11.86
CA ILE A 28 -4.43 8.01 10.61
C ILE A 28 -4.47 9.37 9.92
N ILE A 29 -3.86 9.46 8.74
CA ILE A 29 -3.81 10.71 7.97
C ILE A 29 -4.63 10.55 6.69
N GLY A 30 -5.62 11.43 6.51
CA GLY A 30 -6.42 11.51 5.29
C GLY A 30 -5.90 12.58 4.34
N PHE A 31 -5.67 12.22 3.08
CA PHE A 31 -5.36 13.17 2.01
C PHE A 31 -6.65 13.53 1.26
N VAL A 32 -7.12 14.74 1.46
CA VAL A 32 -8.32 15.26 0.79
C VAL A 32 -7.89 16.24 -0.30
N ALA A 33 -8.10 15.88 -1.55
CA ALA A 33 -7.79 16.72 -2.70
C ALA A 33 -8.59 16.24 -3.92
N PRO A 34 -8.88 17.12 -4.90
CA PRO A 34 -9.54 16.73 -6.15
C PRO A 34 -8.81 15.60 -6.88
N ASN A 35 -9.53 14.89 -7.77
CA ASN A 35 -8.90 13.85 -8.59
C ASN A 35 -7.86 14.48 -9.53
N GLY A 36 -6.77 13.75 -9.78
CA GLY A 36 -5.66 14.23 -10.62
C GLY A 36 -4.67 15.18 -9.94
N THR A 37 -4.81 15.47 -8.65
CA THR A 37 -3.90 16.37 -7.92
C THR A 37 -2.60 15.72 -7.46
N GLY A 38 -2.40 14.41 -7.71
CA GLY A 38 -1.15 13.72 -7.38
C GLY A 38 -1.19 12.83 -6.13
N LYS A 39 -2.39 12.48 -5.57
CA LYS A 39 -2.49 11.56 -4.42
C LYS A 39 -1.79 10.22 -4.69
N THR A 40 -2.18 9.53 -5.77
CA THR A 40 -1.55 8.27 -6.19
C THR A 40 -0.08 8.46 -6.55
N THR A 41 0.29 9.60 -7.15
CA THR A 41 1.68 9.96 -7.45
C THR A 41 2.51 10.05 -6.16
N PHE A 42 1.95 10.62 -5.10
CA PHE A 42 2.59 10.69 -3.79
C PHE A 42 2.85 9.29 -3.20
N PHE A 43 1.85 8.41 -3.22
CA PHE A 43 2.01 7.03 -2.75
C PHE A 43 3.01 6.24 -3.58
N ASN A 44 2.97 6.39 -4.90
CA ASN A 44 3.95 5.78 -5.81
C ASN A 44 5.38 6.28 -5.56
N ALA A 45 5.56 7.55 -5.24
CA ALA A 45 6.87 8.10 -4.90
C ALA A 45 7.39 7.57 -3.56
N ILE A 46 6.55 7.50 -2.52
CA ILE A 46 6.93 6.93 -1.21
C ILE A 46 7.28 5.45 -1.36
N SER A 47 6.48 4.68 -2.09
CA SER A 47 6.72 3.25 -2.30
C SER A 47 7.86 2.94 -3.27
N GLY A 48 8.47 3.96 -3.87
CA GLY A 48 9.59 3.80 -4.79
C GLY A 48 9.20 3.27 -6.18
N LEU A 49 7.91 3.23 -6.50
CA LEU A 49 7.41 2.82 -7.81
C LEU A 49 7.73 3.86 -8.89
N ILE A 50 7.83 5.13 -8.51
CA ILE A 50 8.29 6.21 -9.38
C ILE A 50 9.44 6.99 -8.74
N PRO A 51 10.37 7.54 -9.53
CA PRO A 51 11.46 8.34 -9.00
C PRO A 51 10.97 9.68 -8.46
N LYS A 52 11.57 10.16 -7.38
CA LYS A 52 11.46 11.55 -6.94
C LYS A 52 12.54 12.40 -7.61
N LYS A 53 12.25 13.67 -7.88
CA LYS A 53 13.25 14.65 -8.36
C LYS A 53 14.11 15.15 -7.21
N ASN A 54 13.48 15.60 -6.12
CA ASN A 54 14.12 16.13 -4.92
C ASN A 54 13.40 15.68 -3.66
N GLY A 55 14.00 16.00 -2.51
CA GLY A 55 13.44 15.77 -1.20
C GLY A 55 13.94 14.51 -0.53
N ASN A 56 13.64 14.35 0.74
CA ASN A 56 14.00 13.18 1.52
C ASN A 56 12.75 12.49 2.07
N ILE A 57 12.75 11.16 2.02
CA ILE A 57 11.70 10.32 2.60
C ILE A 57 12.38 9.34 3.55
N SER A 58 11.87 9.22 4.77
CA SER A 58 12.29 8.20 5.72
C SER A 58 11.10 7.53 6.39
N LEU A 59 11.17 6.20 6.52
CA LEU A 59 10.19 5.36 7.18
C LEU A 59 10.88 4.71 8.39
N ASN A 60 10.39 4.92 9.60
CA ASN A 60 11.01 4.41 10.83
C ASN A 60 12.54 4.65 10.91
N LYS A 61 12.98 5.86 10.53
CA LYS A 61 14.39 6.26 10.45
C LYS A 61 15.21 5.57 9.34
N ILE A 62 14.59 4.75 8.50
CA ILE A 62 15.22 4.14 7.33
C ILE A 62 15.04 5.09 6.15
N ASP A 63 16.15 5.53 5.57
CA ASP A 63 16.15 6.48 4.45
C ASP A 63 15.72 5.81 3.14
N TYR A 64 14.98 6.56 2.32
CA TYR A 64 14.56 6.14 0.98
C TYR A 64 15.72 5.70 0.08
N ASN A 65 16.88 6.33 0.21
CA ASN A 65 18.06 6.01 -0.60
C ASN A 65 18.66 4.65 -0.23
N SER A 66 18.36 4.14 0.97
CA SER A 66 18.72 2.76 1.36
C SER A 66 17.87 1.69 0.67
N ARG A 67 17.08 2.03 -0.32
CA ARG A 67 16.12 1.27 -1.17
C ARG A 67 16.22 -0.27 -1.15
N GLY A 68 16.71 -0.83 -0.09
CA GLY A 68 16.77 -2.25 0.11
C GLY A 68 15.40 -2.79 0.56
N ALA A 69 15.32 -4.10 0.63
CA ALA A 69 14.15 -4.80 1.17
C ALA A 69 13.71 -4.29 2.56
N THR A 70 14.65 -3.73 3.34
CA THR A 70 14.38 -3.16 4.67
C THR A 70 13.44 -1.94 4.61
N TYR A 71 13.68 -1.00 3.68
CA TYR A 71 12.79 0.16 3.50
C TYR A 71 11.40 -0.26 3.03
N LEU A 72 11.35 -1.15 2.01
CA LEU A 72 10.09 -1.61 1.43
C LEU A 72 9.24 -2.45 2.39
N LYS A 73 9.83 -3.10 3.37
CA LYS A 73 9.11 -3.85 4.41
C LYS A 73 8.39 -2.95 5.42
N GLU A 74 8.82 -1.71 5.57
CA GLU A 74 8.17 -0.77 6.46
C GLU A 74 6.79 -0.33 5.96
N LEU A 75 6.51 -0.46 4.67
CA LEU A 75 5.25 -0.03 4.08
C LEU A 75 4.57 -1.15 3.28
N PHE A 76 3.25 -1.08 3.21
CA PHE A 76 2.46 -1.83 2.24
C PHE A 76 1.60 -0.87 1.43
N PHE A 77 1.68 -1.01 0.10
CA PHE A 77 0.91 -0.25 -0.86
C PHE A 77 0.49 -1.14 -2.02
N LEU A 78 -0.80 -1.20 -2.28
CA LEU A 78 -1.38 -1.74 -3.50
C LEU A 78 -2.43 -0.75 -3.99
N GLU A 79 -2.23 -0.20 -5.19
CA GLU A 79 -3.01 0.91 -5.73
C GLU A 79 -4.50 0.58 -5.85
N SER A 80 -4.82 -0.65 -6.24
CA SER A 80 -6.21 -1.04 -6.49
C SER A 80 -6.39 -2.55 -6.40
N SER A 81 -7.62 -2.97 -6.07
CA SER A 81 -8.03 -4.38 -6.16
C SER A 81 -7.99 -4.95 -7.60
N LYS A 82 -7.87 -4.08 -8.63
CA LYS A 82 -7.64 -4.48 -10.02
C LYS A 82 -6.25 -5.09 -10.25
N ASN A 83 -5.31 -4.83 -9.34
CA ASN A 83 -3.95 -5.35 -9.41
C ASN A 83 -3.82 -6.75 -8.80
N LEU A 84 -4.93 -7.33 -8.30
CA LEU A 84 -4.95 -8.72 -7.81
C LEU A 84 -4.81 -9.68 -9.00
N TYR A 85 -4.07 -10.76 -8.81
CA TYR A 85 -3.91 -11.81 -9.81
C TYR A 85 -5.17 -12.66 -9.93
N ASP A 86 -5.85 -12.58 -11.06
CA ASP A 86 -7.16 -13.20 -11.31
C ASP A 86 -7.20 -14.72 -11.12
N TYR A 87 -6.07 -15.40 -11.33
CA TYR A 87 -5.92 -16.85 -11.24
C TYR A 87 -5.56 -17.37 -9.83
N LEU A 88 -5.14 -16.49 -8.94
CA LEU A 88 -4.87 -16.84 -7.53
C LEU A 88 -6.14 -16.73 -6.68
N THR A 89 -6.10 -17.37 -5.52
CA THR A 89 -7.11 -17.27 -4.46
C THR A 89 -6.75 -16.19 -3.44
N PRO A 90 -7.69 -15.69 -2.62
CA PRO A 90 -7.38 -14.86 -1.46
C PRO A 90 -6.29 -15.48 -0.55
N LYS A 91 -6.39 -16.78 -0.27
CA LYS A 91 -5.42 -17.48 0.58
C LYS A 91 -4.00 -17.41 0.00
N GLU A 92 -3.82 -17.69 -1.28
CA GLU A 92 -2.53 -17.61 -1.95
C GLU A 92 -1.97 -16.19 -1.96
N HIS A 93 -2.82 -15.16 -2.14
CA HIS A 93 -2.39 -13.76 -2.03
C HIS A 93 -1.85 -13.43 -0.63
N LEU A 94 -2.56 -13.82 0.43
CA LEU A 94 -2.15 -13.55 1.79
C LEU A 94 -0.87 -14.30 2.17
N GLU A 95 -0.76 -15.58 1.77
CA GLU A 95 0.45 -16.39 1.97
C GLU A 95 1.66 -15.77 1.27
N TYR A 96 1.48 -15.28 0.03
CA TYR A 96 2.52 -14.58 -0.71
C TYR A 96 2.98 -13.31 0.02
N ILE A 97 2.04 -12.47 0.46
CA ILE A 97 2.36 -11.22 1.17
C ILE A 97 3.05 -11.53 2.51
N LYS A 98 2.52 -12.46 3.29
CA LYS A 98 3.13 -12.91 4.54
C LYS A 98 4.59 -13.34 4.33
N ALA A 99 4.85 -14.13 3.31
CA ALA A 99 6.20 -14.59 2.99
C ALA A 99 7.12 -13.45 2.53
N ALA A 100 6.63 -12.56 1.64
CA ALA A 100 7.41 -11.44 1.09
C ALA A 100 7.79 -10.41 2.17
N TRP A 101 6.87 -10.08 3.07
CA TRP A 101 7.12 -9.17 4.20
C TRP A 101 7.79 -9.86 5.39
N LYS A 102 7.85 -11.20 5.42
CA LYS A 102 8.27 -12.02 6.57
C LYS A 102 7.44 -11.70 7.81
N SER A 103 6.15 -11.53 7.60
CA SER A 103 5.17 -11.20 8.63
C SER A 103 4.88 -12.40 9.54
N ASN A 104 4.51 -12.12 10.78
CA ASN A 104 4.04 -13.11 11.74
C ASN A 104 2.49 -13.16 11.82
N SER A 105 1.78 -12.46 10.94
CA SER A 105 0.32 -12.40 10.95
C SER A 105 -0.32 -13.79 10.85
N ASP A 106 -1.45 -13.96 11.54
CA ASP A 106 -2.29 -15.15 11.45
C ASP A 106 -3.32 -14.99 10.34
N ILE A 107 -3.08 -15.66 9.22
CA ILE A 107 -3.94 -15.59 8.02
C ILE A 107 -5.35 -16.13 8.33
N GLU A 108 -5.46 -17.21 9.10
CA GLU A 108 -6.78 -17.78 9.45
C GLU A 108 -7.59 -16.80 10.30
N HIS A 109 -6.94 -16.13 11.25
CA HIS A 109 -7.58 -15.09 12.06
C HIS A 109 -8.04 -13.89 11.20
N ILE A 110 -7.24 -13.47 10.20
CA ILE A 110 -7.62 -12.42 9.25
C ILE A 110 -8.88 -12.82 8.47
N PHE A 111 -8.95 -14.06 7.96
CA PHE A 111 -10.13 -14.57 7.27
C PHE A 111 -11.37 -14.62 8.17
N GLU A 112 -11.22 -14.93 9.44
CA GLU A 112 -12.31 -14.88 10.41
C GLU A 112 -12.82 -13.48 10.65
N GLN A 113 -11.91 -12.55 10.98
CA GLN A 113 -12.24 -11.15 11.25
C GLN A 113 -12.96 -10.47 10.08
N LEU A 114 -12.48 -10.70 8.86
CA LEU A 114 -13.06 -10.11 7.65
C LEU A 114 -14.21 -10.94 7.04
N LYS A 115 -14.62 -12.04 7.69
CA LYS A 115 -15.69 -12.94 7.22
C LYS A 115 -15.46 -13.46 5.79
N MET A 116 -14.23 -13.84 5.49
CA MET A 116 -13.81 -14.24 4.14
C MET A 116 -13.70 -15.76 3.95
N LYS A 117 -13.96 -16.58 4.98
CA LYS A 117 -13.79 -18.04 4.95
C LYS A 117 -14.53 -18.73 3.80
N GLU A 118 -15.73 -18.25 3.45
CA GLU A 118 -16.55 -18.87 2.40
C GLU A 118 -15.95 -18.80 1.00
N TYR A 119 -15.08 -17.80 0.74
CA TYR A 119 -14.49 -17.59 -0.58
C TYR A 119 -12.95 -17.55 -0.60
N GLN A 120 -12.30 -17.85 0.53
CA GLN A 120 -10.83 -17.81 0.65
C GLN A 120 -10.10 -18.68 -0.39
N ASN A 121 -10.76 -19.76 -0.87
CA ASN A 121 -10.24 -20.70 -1.86
C ASN A 121 -10.85 -20.52 -3.27
N ARG A 122 -11.65 -19.46 -3.51
CA ARG A 122 -12.17 -19.14 -4.84
C ARG A 122 -11.16 -18.23 -5.55
N THR A 123 -10.94 -18.44 -6.85
CA THR A 123 -10.05 -17.55 -7.63
C THR A 123 -10.60 -16.13 -7.67
N ILE A 124 -9.70 -15.13 -7.67
CA ILE A 124 -10.04 -13.70 -7.68
C ILE A 124 -11.01 -13.36 -8.84
N LYS A 125 -10.82 -13.96 -10.00
CA LYS A 125 -11.70 -13.78 -11.16
C LYS A 125 -13.19 -14.04 -10.85
N LYS A 126 -13.49 -14.93 -9.89
CA LYS A 126 -14.86 -15.32 -9.51
C LYS A 126 -15.44 -14.48 -8.38
N LEU A 127 -14.69 -13.50 -7.86
CA LEU A 127 -15.11 -12.66 -6.75
C LEU A 127 -15.82 -11.41 -7.25
N SER A 128 -16.80 -10.93 -6.47
CA SER A 128 -17.39 -9.61 -6.68
C SER A 128 -16.37 -8.51 -6.38
N LEU A 129 -16.66 -7.27 -6.81
CA LEU A 129 -15.80 -6.13 -6.54
C LEU A 129 -15.60 -5.92 -5.03
N GLY A 130 -16.67 -5.98 -4.23
CA GLY A 130 -16.57 -5.88 -2.77
C GLY A 130 -15.72 -7.00 -2.15
N MET A 131 -15.82 -8.25 -2.63
CA MET A 131 -14.96 -9.33 -2.18
C MET A 131 -13.49 -9.08 -2.54
N LYS A 132 -13.20 -8.53 -3.71
CA LYS A 132 -11.84 -8.13 -4.11
C LYS A 132 -11.29 -7.01 -3.21
N GLN A 133 -12.13 -6.07 -2.79
CA GLN A 133 -11.75 -5.03 -1.81
C GLN A 133 -11.41 -5.65 -0.44
N HIS A 134 -12.18 -6.65 0.02
CA HIS A 134 -11.84 -7.38 1.24
C HIS A 134 -10.49 -8.09 1.12
N VAL A 135 -10.18 -8.71 -0.04
CA VAL A 135 -8.86 -9.32 -0.28
C VAL A 135 -7.75 -8.30 -0.17
N LEU A 136 -7.94 -7.12 -0.77
CA LEU A 136 -6.98 -6.01 -0.66
C LEU A 136 -6.75 -5.63 0.81
N LEU A 137 -7.81 -5.41 1.58
CA LEU A 137 -7.71 -5.08 3.02
C LEU A 137 -7.02 -6.22 3.81
N ALA A 138 -7.34 -7.47 3.50
CA ALA A 138 -6.71 -8.62 4.13
C ALA A 138 -5.19 -8.67 3.85
N MET A 139 -4.75 -8.30 2.64
CA MET A 139 -3.32 -8.20 2.29
C MET A 139 -2.61 -7.11 3.09
N TYR A 140 -3.26 -5.97 3.36
CA TYR A 140 -2.72 -4.95 4.27
C TYR A 140 -2.46 -5.52 5.67
N LEU A 141 -3.42 -6.26 6.23
CA LEU A 141 -3.26 -6.91 7.54
C LEU A 141 -2.20 -8.02 7.50
N ALA A 142 -2.17 -8.80 6.41
CA ALA A 142 -1.20 -9.89 6.26
C ALA A 142 0.26 -9.40 6.13
N SER A 143 0.47 -8.18 5.64
CA SER A 143 1.82 -7.61 5.50
C SER A 143 2.49 -7.31 6.84
N ASP A 144 1.72 -6.98 7.89
CA ASP A 144 2.22 -6.51 9.19
C ASP A 144 3.17 -5.31 9.06
N ALA A 145 3.00 -4.52 7.98
CA ALA A 145 3.80 -3.35 7.72
C ALA A 145 3.40 -2.20 8.66
N THR A 146 4.39 -1.41 9.11
CA THR A 146 4.16 -0.30 10.04
C THR A 146 3.47 0.90 9.40
N ILE A 147 3.51 1.00 8.08
CA ILE A 147 2.89 2.07 7.30
C ILE A 147 2.02 1.47 6.21
N LEU A 148 0.73 1.80 6.25
CA LEU A 148 -0.25 1.35 5.26
C LEU A 148 -0.67 2.54 4.41
N LEU A 149 -0.45 2.46 3.10
CA LEU A 149 -0.86 3.49 2.14
C LEU A 149 -2.10 2.98 1.39
N LEU A 150 -3.26 3.58 1.67
CA LEU A 150 -4.53 3.18 1.07
C LEU A 150 -4.99 4.27 0.09
N ASP A 151 -5.06 3.93 -1.19
CA ASP A 151 -5.55 4.83 -2.24
C ASP A 151 -7.02 4.51 -2.54
N GLU A 152 -7.91 5.42 -2.20
CA GLU A 152 -9.37 5.31 -2.40
C GLU A 152 -9.95 3.93 -2.00
N PRO A 153 -9.69 3.42 -0.78
CA PRO A 153 -9.95 2.02 -0.41
C PRO A 153 -11.42 1.61 -0.42
N PHE A 154 -12.34 2.59 -0.51
CA PHE A 154 -13.80 2.37 -0.48
C PHE A 154 -14.48 2.71 -1.82
N ASN A 155 -13.73 3.09 -2.84
CA ASN A 155 -14.28 3.34 -4.15
C ASN A 155 -14.44 2.00 -4.90
N GLY A 156 -15.69 1.60 -5.10
CA GLY A 156 -16.11 0.40 -5.81
C GLY A 156 -17.52 0.53 -6.34
#